data_b46776bd76b30da1826b26f17c684edd
#
_entry.id   b46776bd76b30da1826b26f17c684edd
#
_cell.length_a   1.000
_cell.length_b   1.000
_cell.length_c   1.000
_cell.angle_alpha   90.00
_cell.angle_beta   90.00
_cell.angle_gamma   90.00
#
_symmetry.space_group_name_H-M   'P 1'
#
loop_
_entity.id
_entity.type
_entity.pdbx_description
1 polymer ?
#
loop_
_entity_poly.entity_id
_entity_poly.type
_entity_poly.pdbx_seq_one_letter_code
_entity_poly.pdbx_strand_id
1 'polypeptide(L)'
;MSRPRSPVARSEPLAQQIARNVENDIEAGRLRHGQRLPSSRELAQEWDVSVFTINEAMDLLAKKGLVVSKPRAARTVNAPDQEIRGEVRPVAPQVVMIGGYAGSGKTELGRILARETGWPMLDKDTLTRFVVEAALEMQGLSRNDRESETYLTKIRPAEYDSLLEAMTENLQCGNNSIVTAPFVREFADEGWIRQRELLCRNLGAQLTIVWVYCDADTMHTYVRHRNAPRDATKLANWETYMEGVDVDFRPPVPHLVIDNSVSGGVMAEQARQLIDQLTSNSKGK
;
A
#
# COMPACT_ATOMS: atom_id res chain seq x y z
N MET A 1 17.55 20.50 61.04
CA MET A 1 16.30 20.01 60.41
C MET A 1 16.57 19.68 58.95
N SER A 2 16.68 18.41 58.61
CA SER A 2 16.91 17.91 57.24
C SER A 2 15.61 17.96 56.47
N ARG A 3 15.61 18.65 55.30
CA ARG A 3 14.44 18.64 54.38
C ARG A 3 14.22 17.24 53.85
N PRO A 4 12.97 16.72 53.84
CA PRO A 4 12.69 15.45 53.19
C PRO A 4 12.96 15.55 51.68
N ARG A 5 13.79 14.65 51.14
CA ARG A 5 14.04 14.55 49.72
C ARG A 5 12.77 13.94 49.08
N SER A 6 12.13 14.68 48.21
CA SER A 6 11.06 14.15 47.35
C SER A 6 11.64 12.99 46.51
N PRO A 7 10.94 11.86 46.40
CA PRO A 7 11.39 10.78 45.55
C PRO A 7 11.46 11.28 44.11
N VAL A 8 12.64 11.18 43.50
CA VAL A 8 12.82 11.41 42.06
C VAL A 8 11.95 10.38 41.37
N ALA A 9 10.98 10.85 40.57
CA ALA A 9 10.19 9.96 39.71
C ALA A 9 11.19 9.20 38.82
N ARG A 10 11.40 7.91 39.08
CA ARG A 10 12.22 7.06 38.25
C ARG A 10 11.45 6.90 36.94
N SER A 11 12.11 7.18 35.81
CA SER A 11 11.60 6.80 34.51
C SER A 11 11.22 5.31 34.55
N GLU A 12 10.13 4.97 33.88
CA GLU A 12 9.65 3.58 33.78
C GLU A 12 10.81 2.62 33.44
N PRO A 13 10.91 1.43 34.08
CA PRO A 13 11.98 0.48 33.80
C PRO A 13 12.04 0.11 32.31
N LEU A 14 13.24 0.00 31.74
CA LEU A 14 13.44 -0.30 30.30
C LEU A 14 12.63 -1.50 29.82
N ALA A 15 12.56 -2.55 30.63
CA ALA A 15 11.76 -3.74 30.28
C ALA A 15 10.28 -3.44 30.13
N GLN A 16 9.72 -2.54 30.94
CA GLN A 16 8.31 -2.12 30.83
C GLN A 16 8.10 -1.24 29.61
N GLN A 17 9.05 -0.34 29.30
CA GLN A 17 9.00 0.49 28.09
C GLN A 17 9.02 -0.35 26.81
N ILE A 18 9.90 -1.36 26.74
CA ILE A 18 9.99 -2.29 25.62
C ILE A 18 8.71 -3.12 25.51
N ALA A 19 8.22 -3.67 26.61
CA ALA A 19 6.97 -4.44 26.62
C ALA A 19 5.79 -3.58 26.10
N ARG A 20 5.68 -2.33 26.54
CA ARG A 20 4.64 -1.41 26.05
C ARG A 20 4.80 -1.09 24.56
N ASN A 21 6.01 -0.88 24.07
CA ASN A 21 6.24 -0.64 22.65
C ASN A 21 5.83 -1.85 21.80
N VAL A 22 6.22 -3.06 22.19
CA VAL A 22 5.81 -4.30 21.50
C VAL A 22 4.29 -4.48 21.58
N GLU A 23 3.66 -4.19 22.71
CA GLU A 23 2.21 -4.21 22.88
C GLU A 23 1.54 -3.21 21.93
N ASN A 24 2.06 -1.98 21.82
CA ASN A 24 1.56 -1.00 20.86
C ASN A 24 1.71 -1.47 19.41
N ASP A 25 2.81 -2.15 19.06
CA ASP A 25 3.02 -2.71 17.73
C ASP A 25 2.01 -3.83 17.43
N ILE A 26 1.68 -4.63 18.44
CA ILE A 26 0.62 -5.63 18.36
C ILE A 26 -0.73 -4.93 18.16
N GLU A 27 -1.09 -3.98 19.00
CA GLU A 27 -2.36 -3.23 18.90
C GLU A 27 -2.49 -2.45 17.58
N ALA A 28 -1.40 -1.93 17.05
CA ALA A 28 -1.34 -1.24 15.76
C ALA A 28 -1.32 -2.19 14.53
N GLY A 29 -1.38 -3.52 14.74
CA GLY A 29 -1.35 -4.50 13.65
C GLY A 29 0.01 -4.67 12.95
N ARG A 30 1.07 -4.00 13.43
CA ARG A 30 2.44 -4.18 12.92
C ARG A 30 3.01 -5.56 13.28
N LEU A 31 2.63 -6.09 14.44
CA LEU A 31 2.93 -7.44 14.88
C LEU A 31 1.62 -8.25 14.95
N ARG A 32 1.51 -9.33 14.18
CA ARG A 32 0.27 -10.10 14.02
C ARG A 32 0.27 -11.41 14.78
N HIS A 33 -0.92 -11.92 15.08
CA HIS A 33 -1.08 -13.25 15.66
C HIS A 33 -0.32 -14.31 14.86
N GLY A 34 0.43 -15.16 15.57
CA GLY A 34 1.27 -16.21 14.98
C GLY A 34 2.60 -15.71 14.37
N GLN A 35 2.85 -14.42 14.28
CA GLN A 35 4.12 -13.88 13.78
C GLN A 35 5.26 -14.23 14.75
N ARG A 36 6.40 -14.67 14.19
CA ARG A 36 7.62 -14.92 14.96
C ARG A 36 8.30 -13.60 15.32
N LEU A 37 8.63 -13.44 16.58
CA LEU A 37 9.47 -12.35 17.05
C LEU A 37 10.95 -12.67 16.82
N PRO A 38 11.81 -11.65 16.60
CA PRO A 38 13.25 -11.83 16.60
C PRO A 38 13.75 -12.49 17.90
N SER A 39 14.93 -13.09 17.86
CA SER A 39 15.53 -13.70 19.07
C SER A 39 15.84 -12.62 20.12
N SER A 40 15.97 -13.03 21.39
CA SER A 40 16.34 -12.09 22.45
C SER A 40 17.67 -11.38 22.21
N ARG A 41 18.59 -11.99 21.43
CA ARG A 41 19.86 -11.36 21.09
C ARG A 41 19.69 -10.29 20.01
N GLU A 42 18.89 -10.57 18.98
CA GLU A 42 18.57 -9.61 17.93
C GLU A 42 17.81 -8.40 18.51
N LEU A 43 16.80 -8.66 19.34
CA LEU A 43 16.07 -7.59 20.03
C LEU A 43 16.97 -6.77 20.97
N ALA A 44 17.89 -7.43 21.69
CA ALA A 44 18.83 -6.74 22.57
C ALA A 44 19.76 -5.81 21.79
N GLN A 45 20.18 -6.23 20.60
CA GLN A 45 20.98 -5.42 19.69
C GLN A 45 20.16 -4.27 19.07
N GLU A 46 18.93 -4.52 18.65
CA GLU A 46 18.03 -3.53 18.06
C GLU A 46 17.69 -2.41 19.06
N TRP A 47 17.43 -2.77 20.31
CA TRP A 47 17.05 -1.82 21.37
C TRP A 47 18.23 -1.28 22.17
N ASP A 48 19.46 -1.69 21.86
CA ASP A 48 20.68 -1.35 22.59
C ASP A 48 20.57 -1.59 24.12
N VAL A 49 20.07 -2.79 24.49
CA VAL A 49 19.87 -3.20 25.88
C VAL A 49 20.44 -4.58 26.15
N SER A 50 20.46 -4.98 27.42
CA SER A 50 20.87 -6.35 27.77
C SER A 50 19.83 -7.40 27.36
N VAL A 51 20.27 -8.60 27.02
CA VAL A 51 19.41 -9.77 26.77
C VAL A 51 18.49 -10.05 27.99
N PHE A 52 18.97 -9.75 29.20
CA PHE A 52 18.18 -9.87 30.43
C PHE A 52 16.96 -8.92 30.38
N THR A 53 17.15 -7.65 30.03
CA THR A 53 16.07 -6.65 29.89
C THR A 53 15.02 -7.07 28.86
N ILE A 54 15.46 -7.62 27.72
CA ILE A 54 14.54 -8.18 26.73
C ILE A 54 13.75 -9.36 27.28
N ASN A 55 14.40 -10.28 28.01
CA ASN A 55 13.69 -11.41 28.59
C ASN A 55 12.64 -10.96 29.60
N GLU A 56 12.96 -9.99 30.46
CA GLU A 56 11.96 -9.38 31.37
C GLU A 56 10.77 -8.75 30.59
N ALA A 57 11.06 -8.03 29.52
CA ALA A 57 10.00 -7.45 28.67
C ALA A 57 9.11 -8.54 28.05
N MET A 58 9.72 -9.61 27.55
CA MET A 58 8.99 -10.74 26.97
C MET A 58 8.17 -11.50 28.01
N ASP A 59 8.68 -11.63 29.23
CA ASP A 59 7.94 -12.25 30.34
C ASP A 59 6.73 -11.40 30.76
N LEU A 60 6.83 -10.07 30.70
CA LEU A 60 5.69 -9.18 30.91
C LEU A 60 4.63 -9.39 29.83
N LEU A 61 5.03 -9.47 28.56
CA LEU A 61 4.12 -9.74 27.45
C LEU A 61 3.50 -11.15 27.52
N ALA A 62 4.28 -12.15 27.95
CA ALA A 62 3.77 -13.49 28.16
C ALA A 62 2.74 -13.55 29.29
N LYS A 63 2.98 -12.83 30.39
CA LYS A 63 1.99 -12.68 31.49
C LYS A 63 0.68 -12.03 31.04
N LYS A 64 0.75 -11.12 30.08
CA LYS A 64 -0.43 -10.51 29.43
C LYS A 64 -1.07 -11.43 28.38
N GLY A 65 -0.46 -12.58 28.07
CA GLY A 65 -0.93 -13.49 27.04
C GLY A 65 -0.65 -13.04 25.60
N LEU A 66 0.10 -11.93 25.41
CA LEU A 66 0.40 -11.34 24.09
C LEU A 66 1.54 -12.05 23.35
N VAL A 67 2.37 -12.81 24.06
CA VAL A 67 3.48 -13.58 23.48
C VAL A 67 3.49 -14.98 24.06
N VAL A 68 3.67 -15.98 23.21
CA VAL A 68 3.83 -17.39 23.59
C VAL A 68 5.25 -17.83 23.33
N SER A 69 5.88 -18.43 24.36
CA SER A 69 7.19 -19.05 24.28
C SER A 69 7.05 -20.57 24.40
N LYS A 70 7.48 -21.33 23.39
CA LYS A 70 7.59 -22.77 23.46
C LYS A 70 9.04 -23.15 23.72
N PRO A 71 9.36 -24.20 24.53
CA PRO A 71 10.72 -24.64 24.72
C PRO A 71 11.38 -24.93 23.37
N ARG A 72 12.59 -24.40 23.15
CA ARG A 72 13.39 -24.56 21.93
C ARG A 72 12.72 -24.01 20.63
N ALA A 73 11.70 -23.20 20.73
CA ALA A 73 11.07 -22.54 19.59
C ALA A 73 11.15 -21.00 19.70
N ALA A 74 11.06 -20.32 18.58
CA ALA A 74 10.96 -18.86 18.57
C ALA A 74 9.68 -18.41 19.29
N ARG A 75 9.75 -17.25 19.96
CA ARG A 75 8.57 -16.60 20.52
C ARG A 75 7.63 -16.17 19.40
N THR A 76 6.35 -16.31 19.63
CA THR A 76 5.31 -15.89 18.67
C THR A 76 4.31 -14.97 19.33
N VAL A 77 3.81 -14.00 18.57
CA VAL A 77 2.72 -13.11 18.99
C VAL A 77 1.46 -13.95 19.17
N ASN A 78 0.77 -13.73 20.29
CA ASN A 78 -0.49 -14.38 20.62
C ASN A 78 -1.55 -13.29 20.85
N ALA A 79 -2.20 -12.86 19.79
CA ALA A 79 -3.28 -11.88 19.83
C ALA A 79 -4.44 -12.39 18.96
N PRO A 80 -5.10 -13.51 19.36
CA PRO A 80 -6.18 -14.12 18.57
C PRO A 80 -7.40 -13.19 18.43
N ASP A 81 -7.61 -12.30 19.39
CA ASP A 81 -8.75 -11.37 19.44
C ASP A 81 -8.44 -9.98 18.85
N GLN A 82 -7.33 -9.83 18.13
CA GLN A 82 -7.10 -8.68 17.25
C GLN A 82 -7.95 -8.78 15.97
N GLU A 83 -9.08 -9.44 16.05
CA GLU A 83 -10.23 -9.12 15.23
C GLU A 83 -10.58 -7.66 15.51
N ILE A 84 -10.38 -6.85 14.49
CA ILE A 84 -10.68 -5.42 14.45
C ILE A 84 -11.99 -5.21 15.24
N ARG A 85 -11.94 -4.41 16.31
CA ARG A 85 -13.13 -4.05 17.11
C ARG A 85 -14.12 -3.30 16.21
N GLY A 86 -14.95 -4.00 15.52
CA GLY A 86 -15.94 -3.53 14.57
C GLY A 86 -16.18 -4.64 13.56
N GLU A 87 -17.31 -5.26 13.62
CA GLU A 87 -17.85 -6.33 12.77
C GLU A 87 -16.81 -7.30 12.18
N VAL A 88 -16.88 -8.55 12.60
CA VAL A 88 -16.12 -9.69 12.05
C VAL A 88 -15.89 -9.48 10.55
N ARG A 89 -14.65 -9.19 10.15
CA ARG A 89 -14.26 -9.30 8.75
C ARG A 89 -13.70 -10.70 8.53
N PRO A 90 -14.53 -11.68 8.15
CA PRO A 90 -14.09 -13.07 7.92
C PRO A 90 -13.30 -13.22 6.63
N VAL A 91 -13.00 -12.12 5.95
CA VAL A 91 -12.44 -12.12 4.60
C VAL A 91 -11.08 -11.41 4.59
N ALA A 92 -10.07 -12.06 4.03
CA ALA A 92 -8.75 -11.48 3.81
C ALA A 92 -8.85 -10.10 3.12
N PRO A 93 -8.12 -9.07 3.60
CA PRO A 93 -8.10 -7.77 2.93
C PRO A 93 -7.80 -7.89 1.44
N GLN A 94 -8.47 -7.07 0.64
CA GLN A 94 -8.33 -7.04 -0.80
C GLN A 94 -7.56 -5.80 -1.23
N VAL A 95 -6.59 -5.99 -2.12
CA VAL A 95 -5.92 -4.90 -2.84
C VAL A 95 -6.27 -4.98 -4.30
N VAL A 96 -6.79 -3.90 -4.86
CA VAL A 96 -7.01 -3.75 -6.30
C VAL A 96 -6.02 -2.73 -6.83
N MET A 97 -5.00 -3.19 -7.56
CA MET A 97 -4.04 -2.30 -8.23
C MET A 97 -4.49 -2.04 -9.67
N ILE A 98 -4.75 -0.78 -9.98
CA ILE A 98 -5.31 -0.34 -11.26
C ILE A 98 -4.25 0.39 -12.06
N GLY A 99 -3.83 -0.21 -13.19
CA GLY A 99 -2.91 0.36 -14.15
C GLY A 99 -3.59 0.76 -15.45
N GLY A 100 -2.85 1.50 -16.30
CA GLY A 100 -3.29 1.93 -17.64
C GLY A 100 -2.60 3.22 -18.06
N TYR A 101 -2.64 3.54 -19.34
CA TYR A 101 -2.03 4.75 -19.88
C TYR A 101 -2.75 6.03 -19.45
N ALA A 102 -2.14 7.19 -19.70
CA ALA A 102 -2.79 8.48 -19.47
C ALA A 102 -4.10 8.57 -20.29
N GLY A 103 -5.18 9.00 -19.65
CA GLY A 103 -6.49 9.07 -20.33
C GLY A 103 -7.28 7.75 -20.38
N SER A 104 -6.74 6.63 -19.91
CA SER A 104 -7.48 5.35 -19.94
C SER A 104 -8.69 5.28 -18.99
N GLY A 105 -8.81 6.18 -18.00
CA GLY A 105 -9.92 6.15 -17.04
C GLY A 105 -9.64 5.48 -15.71
N LYS A 106 -8.37 5.16 -15.37
CA LYS A 106 -7.97 4.53 -14.10
C LYS A 106 -8.56 5.18 -12.86
N THR A 107 -8.41 6.50 -12.76
CA THR A 107 -8.89 7.28 -11.60
C THR A 107 -10.41 7.25 -11.52
N GLU A 108 -11.10 7.21 -12.66
CA GLU A 108 -12.55 7.09 -12.73
C GLU A 108 -13.01 5.73 -12.22
N LEU A 109 -12.40 4.64 -12.73
CA LEU A 109 -12.65 3.30 -12.22
C LEU A 109 -12.39 3.20 -10.71
N GLY A 110 -11.25 3.74 -10.25
CA GLY A 110 -10.91 3.76 -8.82
C GLY A 110 -11.97 4.45 -7.97
N ARG A 111 -12.50 5.58 -8.43
CA ARG A 111 -13.58 6.31 -7.74
C ARG A 111 -14.89 5.54 -7.74
N ILE A 112 -15.26 4.90 -8.83
CA ILE A 112 -16.47 4.06 -8.89
C ILE A 112 -16.34 2.92 -7.88
N LEU A 113 -15.23 2.19 -7.90
CA LEU A 113 -15.00 1.11 -6.94
C LEU A 113 -15.02 1.61 -5.50
N ALA A 114 -14.35 2.72 -5.20
CA ALA A 114 -14.31 3.29 -3.85
C ALA A 114 -15.71 3.68 -3.34
N ARG A 115 -16.57 4.24 -4.20
CA ARG A 115 -17.94 4.61 -3.82
C ARG A 115 -18.85 3.40 -3.61
N GLU A 116 -18.70 2.37 -4.42
CA GLU A 116 -19.52 1.15 -4.33
C GLU A 116 -19.08 0.26 -3.15
N THR A 117 -17.79 0.24 -2.80
CA THR A 117 -17.24 -0.66 -1.78
C THR A 117 -16.97 0.01 -0.43
N GLY A 118 -16.84 1.33 -0.39
CA GLY A 118 -16.34 2.06 0.78
C GLY A 118 -14.83 1.87 1.03
N TRP A 119 -14.09 1.26 0.12
CA TRP A 119 -12.66 1.04 0.29
C TRP A 119 -11.87 2.33 0.05
N PRO A 120 -10.80 2.58 0.82
CA PRO A 120 -9.92 3.72 0.60
C PRO A 120 -9.26 3.63 -0.77
N MET A 121 -9.25 4.76 -1.48
CA MET A 121 -8.59 4.92 -2.77
C MET A 121 -7.29 5.69 -2.59
N LEU A 122 -6.20 5.05 -2.98
CA LEU A 122 -4.84 5.59 -2.97
C LEU A 122 -4.44 5.89 -4.42
N ASP A 123 -4.60 7.13 -4.83
CA ASP A 123 -4.19 7.58 -6.17
C ASP A 123 -2.83 8.27 -6.08
N LYS A 124 -1.87 7.80 -6.89
CA LYS A 124 -0.49 8.29 -6.89
C LYS A 124 -0.42 9.81 -7.01
N ASP A 125 -1.11 10.35 -8.01
CA ASP A 125 -1.05 11.78 -8.26
C ASP A 125 -1.72 12.60 -7.14
N THR A 126 -2.77 12.08 -6.54
CA THR A 126 -3.43 12.74 -5.41
C THR A 126 -2.54 12.79 -4.18
N LEU A 127 -1.83 11.69 -3.90
CA LEU A 127 -0.97 11.59 -2.72
C LEU A 127 0.32 12.41 -2.86
N THR A 128 0.91 12.46 -4.07
CA THR A 128 2.29 12.95 -4.23
C THR A 128 2.41 14.26 -4.98
N ARG A 129 1.37 14.68 -5.74
CA ARG A 129 1.45 15.82 -6.68
C ARG A 129 2.09 17.06 -6.09
N PHE A 130 1.64 17.54 -4.94
CA PHE A 130 2.12 18.80 -4.38
C PHE A 130 3.58 18.73 -3.95
N VAL A 131 4.00 17.59 -3.39
CA VAL A 131 5.40 17.37 -2.99
C VAL A 131 6.29 17.24 -4.23
N VAL A 132 5.82 16.56 -5.26
CA VAL A 132 6.54 16.41 -6.53
C VAL A 132 6.70 17.76 -7.24
N GLU A 133 5.64 18.55 -7.32
CA GLU A 133 5.69 19.89 -7.90
C GLU A 133 6.71 20.78 -7.18
N ALA A 134 6.72 20.79 -5.85
CA ALA A 134 7.69 21.52 -5.06
C ALA A 134 9.13 20.99 -5.26
N ALA A 135 9.32 19.67 -5.28
CA ALA A 135 10.64 19.07 -5.52
C ALA A 135 11.20 19.41 -6.90
N LEU A 136 10.36 19.44 -7.94
CA LEU A 136 10.77 19.85 -9.29
C LEU A 136 11.17 21.33 -9.32
N GLU A 137 10.37 22.21 -8.73
CA GLU A 137 10.69 23.65 -8.66
C GLU A 137 12.01 23.89 -7.90
N MET A 138 12.28 23.17 -6.81
CA MET A 138 13.56 23.24 -6.08
C MET A 138 14.77 22.79 -6.92
N GLN A 139 14.55 21.95 -7.94
CA GLN A 139 15.57 21.52 -8.90
C GLN A 139 15.66 22.45 -10.14
N GLY A 140 14.90 23.56 -10.16
CA GLY A 140 14.84 24.48 -11.29
C GLY A 140 14.10 23.94 -12.51
N LEU A 141 13.29 22.90 -12.32
CA LEU A 141 12.47 22.27 -13.36
C LEU A 141 11.04 22.80 -13.33
N SER A 142 10.32 22.62 -14.45
CA SER A 142 8.88 22.92 -14.48
C SER A 142 8.16 22.01 -13.48
N ARG A 143 7.22 22.56 -12.69
CA ARG A 143 6.34 21.81 -11.81
C ARG A 143 5.55 20.70 -12.51
N ASN A 144 5.37 20.82 -13.82
CA ASN A 144 4.65 19.87 -14.65
C ASN A 144 5.56 18.85 -15.36
N ASP A 145 6.88 18.94 -15.15
CA ASP A 145 7.83 18.02 -15.76
C ASP A 145 7.60 16.59 -15.27
N ARG A 146 7.48 15.68 -16.23
CA ARG A 146 7.32 14.24 -16.00
C ARG A 146 8.21 13.41 -16.96
N GLU A 147 9.14 14.06 -17.64
CA GLU A 147 9.91 13.47 -18.73
C GLU A 147 11.43 13.61 -18.52
N SER A 148 11.89 14.57 -17.69
CA SER A 148 13.32 14.73 -17.41
C SER A 148 13.92 13.50 -16.73
N GLU A 149 15.22 13.32 -16.94
CA GLU A 149 15.99 12.27 -16.26
C GLU A 149 15.89 12.37 -14.74
N THR A 150 15.94 13.59 -14.20
CA THR A 150 15.79 13.85 -12.77
C THR A 150 14.44 13.34 -12.24
N TYR A 151 13.34 13.64 -12.96
CA TYR A 151 12.04 13.10 -12.58
C TYR A 151 12.01 11.58 -12.68
N LEU A 152 12.44 11.02 -13.81
CA LEU A 152 12.31 9.59 -14.08
C LEU A 152 13.18 8.71 -13.16
N THR A 153 14.35 9.21 -12.72
CA THR A 153 15.32 8.41 -11.96
C THR A 153 15.29 8.68 -10.46
N LYS A 154 14.83 9.87 -10.01
CA LYS A 154 14.88 10.26 -8.60
C LYS A 154 13.48 10.46 -8.00
N ILE A 155 12.62 11.23 -8.71
CA ILE A 155 11.33 11.64 -8.14
C ILE A 155 10.26 10.56 -8.36
N ARG A 156 10.16 10.04 -9.58
CA ARG A 156 9.17 9.00 -9.90
C ARG A 156 9.26 7.74 -9.02
N PRO A 157 10.44 7.18 -8.76
CA PRO A 157 10.53 6.05 -7.81
C PRO A 157 9.96 6.38 -6.44
N ALA A 158 10.30 7.56 -5.87
CA ALA A 158 9.79 7.97 -4.56
C ALA A 158 8.26 8.15 -4.53
N GLU A 159 7.63 8.57 -5.64
CA GLU A 159 6.16 8.59 -5.74
C GLU A 159 5.55 7.20 -5.59
N TYR A 160 6.15 6.20 -6.24
CA TYR A 160 5.67 4.81 -6.18
C TYR A 160 5.94 4.18 -4.81
N ASP A 161 7.10 4.46 -4.21
CA ASP A 161 7.42 4.01 -2.86
C ASP A 161 6.42 4.57 -1.85
N SER A 162 6.11 5.87 -1.91
CA SER A 162 5.10 6.49 -1.05
C SER A 162 3.70 5.88 -1.23
N LEU A 163 3.31 5.57 -2.47
CA LEU A 163 2.04 4.92 -2.76
C LEU A 163 1.98 3.51 -2.17
N LEU A 164 3.05 2.74 -2.31
CA LEU A 164 3.14 1.36 -1.82
C LEU A 164 3.22 1.30 -0.29
N GLU A 165 3.89 2.25 0.36
CA GLU A 165 3.90 2.36 1.81
C GLU A 165 2.51 2.68 2.34
N ALA A 166 1.80 3.65 1.75
CA ALA A 166 0.41 3.96 2.13
C ALA A 166 -0.52 2.74 1.96
N MET A 167 -0.35 1.95 0.90
CA MET A 167 -1.05 0.67 0.71
C MET A 167 -0.71 -0.31 1.84
N THR A 168 0.56 -0.45 2.16
CA THR A 168 1.05 -1.38 3.18
C THR A 168 0.50 -1.04 4.56
N GLU A 169 0.48 0.24 4.95
CA GLU A 169 -0.14 0.69 6.20
C GLU A 169 -1.63 0.34 6.26
N ASN A 170 -2.38 0.57 5.18
CA ASN A 170 -3.80 0.20 5.12
C ASN A 170 -3.99 -1.31 5.32
N LEU A 171 -3.15 -2.13 4.69
CA LEU A 171 -3.19 -3.58 4.87
C LEU A 171 -2.83 -4.01 6.29
N GLN A 172 -1.86 -3.38 6.93
CA GLN A 172 -1.51 -3.62 8.33
C GLN A 172 -2.67 -3.30 9.27
N CYS A 173 -3.45 -2.29 8.94
CA CYS A 173 -4.70 -1.96 9.65
C CYS A 173 -5.89 -2.88 9.28
N GLY A 174 -5.68 -3.88 8.40
CA GLY A 174 -6.75 -4.78 7.94
C GLY A 174 -7.74 -4.15 6.97
N ASN A 175 -7.40 -2.99 6.37
CA ASN A 175 -8.24 -2.32 5.39
C ASN A 175 -8.02 -2.89 3.99
N ASN A 176 -9.10 -2.96 3.21
CA ASN A 176 -9.00 -3.11 1.78
C ASN A 176 -8.40 -1.85 1.16
N SER A 177 -7.87 -1.91 -0.07
CA SER A 177 -7.32 -0.73 -0.74
C SER A 177 -7.49 -0.79 -2.25
N ILE A 178 -7.80 0.35 -2.84
CA ILE A 178 -7.80 0.57 -4.29
C ILE A 178 -6.59 1.46 -4.58
N VAL A 179 -5.63 0.98 -5.35
CA VAL A 179 -4.36 1.65 -5.62
C VAL A 179 -4.29 2.00 -7.11
N THR A 180 -4.18 3.28 -7.44
CA THR A 180 -4.19 3.73 -8.84
C THR A 180 -2.91 4.50 -9.20
N ALA A 181 -2.26 4.06 -10.25
CA ALA A 181 -1.12 4.71 -10.89
C ALA A 181 -1.04 4.26 -12.36
N PRO A 182 -0.20 4.86 -13.21
CA PRO A 182 0.00 4.33 -14.56
C PRO A 182 0.46 2.85 -14.56
N PHE A 183 1.37 2.46 -13.68
CA PHE A 183 1.93 1.11 -13.55
C PHE A 183 2.42 0.47 -14.87
N VAL A 184 2.71 1.26 -15.91
CA VAL A 184 3.09 0.72 -17.23
C VAL A 184 4.38 -0.10 -17.14
N ARG A 185 5.43 0.46 -16.51
CA ARG A 185 6.71 -0.22 -16.33
C ARG A 185 6.61 -1.34 -15.29
N GLU A 186 5.91 -1.07 -14.22
CA GLU A 186 5.74 -1.96 -13.08
C GLU A 186 4.96 -3.21 -13.47
N PHE A 187 3.89 -3.05 -14.27
CA PHE A 187 3.08 -4.18 -14.74
C PHE A 187 3.69 -4.92 -15.93
N ALA A 188 4.71 -4.37 -16.57
CA ALA A 188 5.52 -5.09 -17.55
C ALA A 188 6.57 -6.01 -16.89
N ASP A 189 6.90 -5.76 -15.62
CA ASP A 189 7.84 -6.55 -14.84
C ASP A 189 7.11 -7.59 -13.97
N GLU A 190 7.11 -8.84 -14.43
CA GLU A 190 6.52 -9.95 -13.67
C GLU A 190 7.15 -10.12 -12.28
N GLY A 191 8.47 -9.87 -12.16
CA GLY A 191 9.20 -9.96 -10.90
C GLY A 191 8.70 -8.94 -9.89
N TRP A 192 8.44 -7.70 -10.35
CA TRP A 192 7.87 -6.65 -9.53
C TRP A 192 6.47 -7.01 -9.02
N ILE A 193 5.61 -7.54 -9.90
CA ILE A 193 4.25 -7.97 -9.52
C ILE A 193 4.31 -9.10 -8.49
N ARG A 194 5.14 -10.12 -8.71
CA ARG A 194 5.31 -11.23 -7.78
C ARG A 194 5.76 -10.79 -6.38
N GLN A 195 6.63 -9.78 -6.32
CA GLN A 195 7.03 -9.20 -5.02
C GLN A 195 5.83 -8.55 -4.30
N ARG A 196 4.94 -7.88 -5.03
CA ARG A 196 3.72 -7.28 -4.45
C ARG A 196 2.72 -8.34 -4.01
N GLU A 197 2.56 -9.40 -4.78
CA GLU A 197 1.74 -10.57 -4.39
C GLU A 197 2.27 -11.22 -3.11
N LEU A 198 3.59 -11.40 -3.01
CA LEU A 198 4.22 -11.96 -1.81
C LEU A 198 4.02 -11.04 -0.60
N LEU A 199 4.20 -9.73 -0.75
CA LEU A 199 3.93 -8.75 0.30
C LEU A 199 2.48 -8.84 0.78
N CYS A 200 1.51 -8.79 -0.12
CA CYS A 200 0.09 -8.91 0.22
C CYS A 200 -0.20 -10.23 0.94
N ARG A 201 0.31 -11.34 0.44
CA ARG A 201 0.14 -12.66 1.05
C ARG A 201 0.72 -12.73 2.46
N ASN A 202 1.92 -12.16 2.69
CA ASN A 202 2.55 -12.11 4.01
C ASN A 202 1.73 -11.25 4.99
N LEU A 203 0.98 -10.29 4.47
CA LEU A 203 0.05 -9.45 5.22
C LEU A 203 -1.37 -10.05 5.30
N GLY A 204 -1.56 -11.30 4.85
CA GLY A 204 -2.86 -11.96 4.86
C GLY A 204 -3.87 -11.37 3.89
N ALA A 205 -3.42 -10.62 2.88
CA ALA A 205 -4.25 -9.95 1.89
C ALA A 205 -4.18 -10.63 0.52
N GLN A 206 -5.15 -10.35 -0.34
CA GLN A 206 -5.19 -10.78 -1.74
C GLN A 206 -4.97 -9.60 -2.67
N LEU A 207 -4.12 -9.78 -3.68
CA LEU A 207 -3.85 -8.78 -4.72
C LEU A 207 -4.61 -9.13 -6.00
N THR A 208 -5.30 -8.15 -6.57
CA THR A 208 -5.91 -8.22 -7.90
C THR A 208 -5.32 -7.13 -8.78
N ILE A 209 -4.76 -7.53 -9.92
CA ILE A 209 -4.25 -6.62 -10.95
C ILE A 209 -5.39 -6.30 -11.93
N VAL A 210 -5.60 -5.02 -12.18
CA VAL A 210 -6.58 -4.52 -13.14
C VAL A 210 -5.88 -3.62 -14.15
N TRP A 211 -6.06 -3.89 -15.42
CA TRP A 211 -5.60 -3.03 -16.50
C TRP A 211 -6.78 -2.31 -17.15
N VAL A 212 -6.74 -0.99 -17.17
CA VAL A 212 -7.76 -0.20 -17.86
C VAL A 212 -7.28 0.06 -19.28
N TYR A 213 -7.89 -0.63 -20.21
CA TYR A 213 -7.72 -0.45 -21.64
C TYR A 213 -8.52 0.74 -22.14
N CYS A 214 -7.99 1.40 -23.13
CA CYS A 214 -8.69 2.44 -23.89
C CYS A 214 -8.03 2.55 -25.27
N ASP A 215 -8.81 2.69 -26.32
CA ASP A 215 -8.29 2.98 -27.66
C ASP A 215 -7.69 4.38 -27.77
N ALA A 216 -6.87 4.63 -28.79
CA ALA A 216 -6.11 5.87 -28.97
C ALA A 216 -6.99 7.12 -29.09
N ASP A 217 -8.11 7.01 -29.81
CA ASP A 217 -9.01 8.16 -30.07
C ASP A 217 -9.77 8.55 -28.81
N THR A 218 -10.27 7.56 -28.10
CA THR A 218 -10.93 7.75 -26.81
C THR A 218 -9.94 8.31 -25.77
N MET A 219 -8.72 7.79 -25.73
CA MET A 219 -7.66 8.28 -24.87
C MET A 219 -7.33 9.75 -25.15
N HIS A 220 -7.18 10.14 -26.41
CA HIS A 220 -6.95 11.52 -26.81
C HIS A 220 -8.07 12.44 -26.34
N THR A 221 -9.32 12.01 -26.54
CA THR A 221 -10.51 12.75 -26.12
C THR A 221 -10.52 12.97 -24.60
N TYR A 222 -10.23 11.96 -23.81
CA TYR A 222 -10.20 12.07 -22.35
C TYR A 222 -9.05 12.93 -21.82
N VAL A 223 -7.85 12.84 -22.42
CA VAL A 223 -6.72 13.70 -22.05
C VAL A 223 -7.03 15.16 -22.35
N ARG A 224 -7.63 15.47 -23.51
CA ARG A 224 -8.09 16.82 -23.85
C ARG A 224 -9.17 17.34 -22.90
N HIS A 225 -10.18 16.53 -22.60
CA HIS A 225 -11.27 16.92 -21.69
C HIS A 225 -10.79 17.20 -20.28
N ARG A 226 -9.84 16.40 -19.79
CA ARG A 226 -9.25 16.59 -18.48
C ARG A 226 -8.50 17.90 -18.34
N ASN A 227 -7.93 18.40 -19.43
CA ASN A 227 -7.20 19.67 -19.52
C ASN A 227 -6.21 19.92 -18.36
N ALA A 228 -5.49 18.88 -17.95
CA ALA A 228 -4.53 18.99 -16.86
C ALA A 228 -3.20 19.60 -17.36
N PRO A 229 -2.61 20.58 -16.67
CA PRO A 229 -1.37 21.25 -17.13
C PRO A 229 -0.22 20.29 -17.44
N ARG A 230 -0.12 19.18 -16.70
CA ARG A 230 0.89 18.12 -16.92
C ARG A 230 0.71 17.34 -18.22
N ASP A 231 -0.44 17.45 -18.88
CA ASP A 231 -0.72 16.78 -20.14
C ASP A 231 -0.46 17.67 -21.36
N ALA A 232 -0.12 18.94 -21.14
CA ALA A 232 0.07 19.91 -22.22
C ALA A 232 1.13 19.47 -23.24
N THR A 233 2.27 18.95 -22.78
CA THR A 233 3.34 18.42 -23.64
C THR A 233 2.87 17.22 -24.46
N LYS A 234 2.10 16.30 -23.86
CA LYS A 234 1.54 15.12 -24.55
C LYS A 234 0.54 15.53 -25.62
N LEU A 235 -0.34 16.49 -25.31
CA LEU A 235 -1.32 16.98 -26.26
C LEU A 235 -0.67 17.75 -27.41
N ALA A 236 0.39 18.52 -27.14
CA ALA A 236 1.13 19.24 -28.17
C ALA A 236 1.87 18.31 -29.14
N ASN A 237 2.27 17.12 -28.67
CA ASN A 237 3.05 16.13 -29.43
C ASN A 237 2.38 14.75 -29.36
N TRP A 238 1.07 14.70 -29.67
CA TRP A 238 0.27 13.49 -29.45
C TRP A 238 0.77 12.27 -30.26
N GLU A 239 1.15 12.48 -31.52
CA GLU A 239 1.68 11.40 -32.36
C GLU A 239 2.94 10.79 -31.75
N THR A 240 3.92 11.63 -31.37
CA THR A 240 5.15 11.18 -30.70
C THR A 240 4.86 10.50 -29.36
N TYR A 241 3.87 10.99 -28.60
CA TYR A 241 3.46 10.31 -27.36
C TYR A 241 2.92 8.92 -27.66
N MET A 242 2.11 8.77 -28.71
CA MET A 242 1.52 7.48 -29.09
C MET A 242 2.52 6.47 -29.63
N GLU A 243 3.66 6.90 -30.20
CA GLU A 243 4.76 6.00 -30.58
C GLU A 243 5.31 5.21 -29.38
N GLY A 244 5.24 5.79 -28.18
CA GLY A 244 5.64 5.15 -26.91
C GLY A 244 4.52 4.38 -26.19
N VAL A 245 3.32 4.32 -26.77
CA VAL A 245 2.15 3.66 -26.17
C VAL A 245 1.86 2.34 -26.88
N ASP A 246 2.05 1.24 -26.20
CA ASP A 246 1.55 -0.07 -26.66
C ASP A 246 0.09 -0.21 -26.24
N VAL A 247 -0.82 0.11 -27.16
CA VAL A 247 -2.28 0.06 -26.93
C VAL A 247 -2.72 -1.36 -26.55
N ASP A 248 -2.05 -2.37 -27.11
CA ASP A 248 -2.36 -3.78 -26.88
C ASP A 248 -1.65 -4.37 -25.68
N PHE A 249 -0.89 -3.55 -24.92
CA PHE A 249 -0.20 -4.00 -23.72
C PHE A 249 -1.14 -4.70 -22.76
N ARG A 250 -0.67 -5.83 -22.23
CA ARG A 250 -1.31 -6.59 -21.14
C ARG A 250 -0.26 -7.02 -20.13
N PRO A 251 -0.53 -6.90 -18.81
CA PRO A 251 0.38 -7.46 -17.79
C PRO A 251 0.64 -8.96 -18.03
N PRO A 252 1.90 -9.44 -17.86
CA PRO A 252 2.27 -10.85 -18.13
C PRO A 252 1.82 -11.83 -17.02
N VAL A 253 0.90 -11.42 -16.16
CA VAL A 253 0.34 -12.21 -15.05
C VAL A 253 -1.19 -12.25 -15.17
N PRO A 254 -1.89 -13.14 -14.44
CA PRO A 254 -3.35 -13.11 -14.38
C PRO A 254 -3.84 -11.73 -13.94
N HIS A 255 -4.67 -11.11 -14.77
CA HIS A 255 -5.21 -9.78 -14.53
C HIS A 255 -6.62 -9.66 -15.11
N LEU A 256 -7.34 -8.64 -14.69
CA LEU A 256 -8.64 -8.26 -15.23
C LEU A 256 -8.49 -7.03 -16.12
N VAL A 257 -9.26 -6.99 -17.19
CA VAL A 257 -9.27 -5.85 -18.11
C VAL A 257 -10.61 -5.14 -17.99
N ILE A 258 -10.56 -3.83 -17.84
CA ILE A 258 -11.71 -2.93 -17.94
C ILE A 258 -11.54 -2.16 -19.24
N ASP A 259 -12.49 -2.30 -20.15
CA ASP A 259 -12.47 -1.62 -21.44
C ASP A 259 -13.25 -0.30 -21.33
N ASN A 260 -12.52 0.81 -21.39
CA ASN A 260 -13.07 2.18 -21.36
C ASN A 260 -13.07 2.83 -22.76
N SER A 261 -12.97 2.06 -23.81
CA SER A 261 -13.21 2.55 -25.17
C SER A 261 -14.70 2.81 -25.41
N VAL A 262 -15.02 3.54 -26.48
CA VAL A 262 -16.41 3.81 -26.85
C VAL A 262 -17.20 2.51 -27.06
N SER A 263 -16.54 1.46 -27.52
CA SER A 263 -17.13 0.12 -27.72
C SER A 263 -17.16 -0.75 -26.48
N GLY A 264 -16.46 -0.36 -25.42
CA GLY A 264 -16.19 -1.21 -24.23
C GLY A 264 -17.34 -1.34 -23.23
N GLY A 265 -18.44 -0.66 -23.45
CA GLY A 265 -19.57 -0.65 -22.52
C GLY A 265 -19.40 0.28 -21.32
N VAL A 266 -20.39 0.28 -20.42
CA VAL A 266 -20.44 1.22 -19.29
C VAL A 266 -19.45 0.80 -18.21
N MET A 267 -18.49 1.68 -17.88
CA MET A 267 -17.47 1.41 -16.86
C MET A 267 -18.07 1.02 -15.49
N ALA A 268 -19.18 1.62 -15.09
CA ALA A 268 -19.84 1.31 -13.82
C ALA A 268 -20.39 -0.13 -13.78
N GLU A 269 -20.84 -0.69 -14.90
CA GLU A 269 -21.29 -2.08 -14.97
C GLU A 269 -20.11 -3.05 -14.88
N GLN A 270 -19.02 -2.75 -15.58
CA GLN A 270 -17.79 -3.53 -15.50
C GLN A 270 -17.19 -3.47 -14.07
N ALA A 271 -17.26 -2.32 -13.40
CA ALA A 271 -16.83 -2.16 -12.01
C ALA A 271 -17.65 -3.03 -11.04
N ARG A 272 -18.98 -3.12 -11.22
CA ARG A 272 -19.83 -4.01 -10.40
C ARG A 272 -19.49 -5.48 -10.62
N GLN A 273 -19.28 -5.90 -11.86
CA GLN A 273 -18.83 -7.27 -12.17
C GLN A 273 -17.47 -7.58 -11.51
N LEU A 274 -16.56 -6.62 -11.49
CA LEU A 274 -15.29 -6.75 -10.78
C LEU A 274 -15.51 -6.93 -9.27
N ILE A 275 -16.38 -6.13 -8.64
CA ILE A 275 -16.71 -6.25 -7.21
C ILE A 275 -17.30 -7.64 -6.91
N ASP A 276 -18.22 -8.12 -7.74
CA ASP A 276 -18.83 -9.45 -7.57
C ASP A 276 -17.77 -10.57 -7.64
N GLN A 277 -16.78 -10.46 -8.53
CA GLN A 277 -15.68 -11.42 -8.62
C GLN A 277 -14.80 -11.37 -7.35
N LEU A 278 -14.46 -10.17 -6.86
CA LEU A 278 -13.64 -9.99 -5.66
C LEU A 278 -14.33 -10.57 -4.41
N THR A 279 -15.65 -10.38 -4.31
CA THR A 279 -16.44 -10.85 -3.16
C THR A 279 -16.74 -12.35 -3.23
N SER A 280 -16.88 -12.93 -4.43
CA SER A 280 -17.12 -14.36 -4.64
C SER A 280 -15.89 -15.18 -4.33
N ASN A 281 -14.70 -14.73 -4.73
CA ASN A 281 -13.42 -15.38 -4.42
C ASN A 281 -13.12 -15.41 -2.92
N SER A 282 -13.75 -14.53 -2.16
CA SER A 282 -13.63 -14.44 -0.71
C SER A 282 -14.47 -15.46 0.06
N LYS A 283 -15.52 -16.04 -0.56
CA LYS A 283 -16.43 -17.01 0.06
C LYS A 283 -16.06 -18.47 -0.20
N GLY A 284 -15.07 -18.72 -1.03
CA GLY A 284 -14.72 -20.06 -1.52
C GLY A 284 -13.45 -20.68 -0.94
N LYS A 285 -12.92 -20.15 0.18
CA LYS A 285 -11.74 -20.74 0.84
C LYS A 285 -11.98 -20.99 2.31
#